data_40b02ad26fe700e9d0a2a0aa0ab6d433
#
_entry.id   40b02ad26fe700e9d0a2a0aa0ab6d433
#
_cell.length_a   1.000
_cell.length_b   1.000
_cell.length_c   1.000
_cell.angle_alpha   90.00
_cell.angle_beta   90.00
_cell.angle_gamma   90.00
#
_symmetry.space_group_name_H-M   'P 1'
#
loop_
_entity.id
_entity.type
_entity.pdbx_description
1 polymer ?
#
loop_
_entity_poly.entity_id
_entity_poly.type
_entity_poly.pdbx_seq_one_letter_code
_entity_poly.pdbx_strand_id
1 'polypeptide(L)'
;KRPILVLSSILIALYLIISTYVSYGPGMVFFSQTDPYFGIVKVSARGNLSIDEINELTTEVEKILTDTPGTKNVFLQTGRMGGIGSSGGSAEDTVANIFFEFVDRKERKNGYEVIADIRKETDKIAGIKVLVDELQNGPPVGKDIEIRLSGPSTELLIPFTRELSKFINEDV
;
A
#
# COMPACT_ATOMS: atom_id res chain seq x y z
N LYS A 1 52.20 -7.33 -30.77
CA LYS A 1 51.13 -7.50 -29.76
C LYS A 1 50.86 -6.12 -29.15
N ARG A 2 49.63 -5.62 -29.26
CA ARG A 2 49.25 -4.26 -28.78
C ARG A 2 48.21 -4.38 -27.67
N PRO A 3 48.61 -4.75 -26.44
CA PRO A 3 47.66 -5.01 -25.36
C PRO A 3 46.85 -3.76 -24.99
N ILE A 4 47.41 -2.57 -25.13
CA ILE A 4 46.72 -1.30 -24.84
C ILE A 4 45.55 -1.08 -25.80
N LEU A 5 45.69 -1.40 -27.08
CA LEU A 5 44.60 -1.25 -28.05
C LEU A 5 43.43 -2.21 -27.74
N VAL A 6 43.74 -3.43 -27.32
CA VAL A 6 42.74 -4.41 -26.92
C VAL A 6 41.98 -3.92 -25.65
N LEU A 7 42.72 -3.44 -24.65
CA LEU A 7 42.12 -2.91 -23.43
C LEU A 7 41.23 -1.70 -23.74
N SER A 8 41.73 -0.75 -24.54
CA SER A 8 40.94 0.43 -24.92
C SER A 8 39.67 0.06 -25.69
N SER A 9 39.72 -0.92 -26.59
CA SER A 9 38.52 -1.36 -27.32
C SER A 9 37.46 -2.00 -26.41
N ILE A 10 37.90 -2.75 -25.42
CA ILE A 10 36.97 -3.35 -24.42
C ILE A 10 36.30 -2.25 -23.58
N LEU A 11 37.06 -1.27 -23.11
CA LEU A 11 36.49 -0.15 -22.32
C LEU A 11 35.53 0.69 -23.14
N ILE A 12 35.84 0.96 -24.41
CA ILE A 12 34.93 1.70 -25.31
C ILE A 12 33.64 0.88 -25.55
N ALA A 13 33.76 -0.42 -25.81
CA ALA A 13 32.63 -1.29 -26.01
C ALA A 13 31.71 -1.32 -24.74
N LEU A 14 32.29 -1.46 -23.55
CA LEU A 14 31.59 -1.42 -22.29
C LEU A 14 30.86 -0.08 -22.08
N TYR A 15 31.54 1.02 -22.34
CA TYR A 15 30.95 2.35 -22.26
C TYR A 15 29.78 2.51 -23.21
N LEU A 16 29.88 2.06 -24.46
CA LEU A 16 28.80 2.12 -25.44
C LEU A 16 27.60 1.28 -25.01
N ILE A 17 27.82 0.08 -24.47
CA ILE A 17 26.74 -0.79 -23.96
C ILE A 17 25.99 -0.12 -22.81
N ILE A 18 26.72 0.39 -21.81
CA ILE A 18 26.13 1.07 -20.67
C ILE A 18 25.38 2.34 -21.12
N SER A 19 26.00 3.16 -21.95
CA SER A 19 25.38 4.39 -22.46
C SER A 19 24.09 4.10 -23.25
N THR A 20 24.11 3.09 -24.10
CA THR A 20 22.92 2.66 -24.85
C THR A 20 21.82 2.14 -23.92
N TYR A 21 22.19 1.35 -22.91
CA TYR A 21 21.23 0.85 -21.94
C TYR A 21 20.60 1.96 -21.09
N VAL A 22 21.38 2.94 -20.64
CA VAL A 22 20.88 4.08 -19.88
C VAL A 22 19.95 4.96 -20.72
N SER A 23 20.27 5.13 -22.02
CA SER A 23 19.49 6.00 -22.90
C SER A 23 18.21 5.37 -23.44
N TYR A 24 18.22 4.07 -23.71
CA TYR A 24 17.13 3.35 -24.39
C TYR A 24 16.61 2.14 -23.60
N GLY A 25 17.22 1.81 -22.48
CA GLY A 25 16.79 0.68 -21.65
C GLY A 25 15.46 0.94 -20.95
N PRO A 26 14.71 -0.13 -20.59
CA PRO A 26 13.43 -0.04 -19.90
C PRO A 26 13.54 0.45 -18.45
N GLY A 27 14.72 0.90 -18.02
CA GLY A 27 14.98 1.28 -16.63
C GLY A 27 15.40 0.09 -15.75
N MET A 28 15.71 0.40 -14.51
CA MET A 28 16.07 -0.60 -13.50
C MET A 28 14.97 -0.66 -12.44
N VAL A 29 14.27 -1.77 -12.37
CA VAL A 29 13.25 -2.01 -11.36
C VAL A 29 13.86 -2.92 -10.28
N PHE A 30 14.06 -2.39 -9.08
CA PHE A 30 14.61 -3.16 -7.96
C PHE A 30 13.61 -4.16 -7.40
N PHE A 31 12.32 -3.79 -7.39
CA PHE A 31 11.24 -4.65 -6.94
C PHE A 31 10.17 -4.67 -8.03
N SER A 32 10.02 -5.81 -8.69
CA SER A 32 8.89 -5.98 -9.62
C SER A 32 7.61 -6.10 -8.82
N GLN A 33 6.57 -5.38 -9.23
CA GLN A 33 5.22 -5.59 -8.72
C GLN A 33 4.78 -7.00 -9.11
N THR A 34 4.91 -7.91 -8.17
CA THR A 34 4.46 -9.29 -8.32
C THR A 34 3.06 -9.38 -7.71
N ASP A 35 2.24 -10.23 -8.26
CA ASP A 35 0.90 -10.49 -7.74
C ASP A 35 0.97 -10.81 -6.23
N PRO A 36 0.25 -10.08 -5.36
CA PRO A 36 0.40 -10.19 -3.92
C PRO A 36 -0.07 -11.54 -3.38
N TYR A 37 0.64 -12.05 -2.38
CA TYR A 37 0.26 -13.25 -1.62
C TYR A 37 -0.54 -12.93 -0.37
N PHE A 38 -0.34 -11.72 0.18
CA PHE A 38 -1.01 -11.26 1.39
C PHE A 38 -1.55 -9.85 1.19
N GLY A 39 -2.69 -9.58 1.79
CA GLY A 39 -3.27 -8.26 1.87
C GLY A 39 -3.46 -7.81 3.31
N ILE A 40 -3.62 -6.52 3.49
CA ILE A 40 -3.90 -5.88 4.76
C ILE A 40 -5.10 -4.94 4.61
N VAL A 41 -5.99 -5.01 5.56
CA VAL A 41 -7.12 -4.10 5.69
C VAL A 41 -6.97 -3.33 7.00
N LYS A 42 -6.91 -2.01 6.90
CA LYS A 42 -6.88 -1.11 8.06
C LYS A 42 -8.25 -0.49 8.22
N VAL A 43 -8.86 -0.73 9.37
CA VAL A 43 -10.15 -0.16 9.72
C VAL A 43 -9.94 1.03 10.64
N SER A 44 -10.40 2.20 10.22
CA SER A 44 -10.35 3.43 11.00
C SER A 44 -11.77 3.88 11.33
N ALA A 45 -11.99 4.25 12.58
CA ALA A 45 -13.27 4.77 13.04
C ALA A 45 -13.07 6.08 13.80
N ARG A 46 -13.99 7.01 13.61
CA ARG A 46 -13.97 8.28 14.33
C ARG A 46 -14.83 8.18 15.59
N GLY A 47 -14.33 8.75 16.68
CA GLY A 47 -15.05 8.80 17.95
C GLY A 47 -14.46 7.85 18.99
N ASN A 48 -15.12 7.81 20.14
CA ASN A 48 -14.74 6.95 21.25
C ASN A 48 -15.68 5.74 21.27
N LEU A 49 -15.43 4.79 20.35
CA LEU A 49 -16.18 3.56 20.26
C LEU A 49 -15.80 2.61 21.39
N SER A 50 -16.79 1.89 21.91
CA SER A 50 -16.57 0.77 22.82
C SER A 50 -15.92 -0.41 22.08
N ILE A 51 -15.33 -1.33 22.81
CA ILE A 51 -14.73 -2.55 22.24
C ILE A 51 -15.79 -3.38 21.50
N ASP A 52 -17.00 -3.42 22.00
CA ASP A 52 -18.10 -4.19 21.40
C ASP A 52 -18.53 -3.58 20.06
N GLU A 53 -18.65 -2.25 19.96
CA GLU A 53 -18.95 -1.54 18.72
C GLU A 53 -17.83 -1.72 17.69
N ILE A 54 -16.57 -1.65 18.11
CA ILE A 54 -15.41 -1.93 17.23
C ILE A 54 -15.47 -3.36 16.72
N ASN A 55 -15.77 -4.32 17.58
CA ASN A 55 -15.86 -5.73 17.21
C ASN A 55 -17.00 -6.00 16.21
N GLU A 56 -18.16 -5.35 16.40
CA GLU A 56 -19.29 -5.49 15.47
C GLU A 56 -18.92 -4.97 14.08
N LEU A 57 -18.38 -3.76 13.99
CA LEU A 57 -17.95 -3.15 12.72
C LEU A 57 -16.83 -3.92 12.04
N THR A 58 -15.88 -4.43 12.80
CA THR A 58 -14.77 -5.22 12.24
C THR A 58 -15.20 -6.61 11.81
N THR A 59 -16.18 -7.21 12.47
CA THR A 59 -16.78 -8.50 12.06
C THR A 59 -17.49 -8.37 10.71
N GLU A 60 -18.14 -7.23 10.45
CA GLU A 60 -18.76 -6.98 9.15
C GLU A 60 -17.72 -6.93 8.03
N VAL A 61 -16.58 -6.25 8.26
CA VAL A 61 -15.45 -6.22 7.32
C VAL A 61 -14.83 -7.61 7.14
N GLU A 62 -14.64 -8.36 8.22
CA GLU A 62 -14.12 -9.74 8.18
C GLU A 62 -15.03 -10.65 7.35
N LYS A 63 -16.34 -10.51 7.49
CA LYS A 63 -17.30 -11.27 6.70
C LYS A 63 -17.18 -10.98 5.21
N ILE A 64 -17.05 -9.71 4.81
CA ILE A 64 -16.83 -9.34 3.41
C ILE A 64 -15.55 -9.99 2.87
N LEU A 65 -14.47 -9.98 3.66
CA LEU A 65 -13.22 -10.64 3.27
C LEU A 65 -13.39 -12.14 3.09
N THR A 66 -14.08 -12.79 4.02
CA THR A 66 -14.31 -14.25 3.98
C THR A 66 -15.22 -14.65 2.81
N ASP A 67 -16.21 -13.81 2.49
CA ASP A 67 -17.17 -14.08 1.41
C ASP A 67 -16.58 -13.70 0.01
N THR A 68 -15.47 -12.95 -0.05
CA THR A 68 -14.87 -12.53 -1.31
C THR A 68 -14.10 -13.67 -1.97
N PRO A 69 -14.42 -14.08 -3.19
CA PRO A 69 -13.68 -15.11 -3.92
C PRO A 69 -12.22 -14.67 -4.14
N GLY A 70 -11.27 -15.52 -3.73
CA GLY A 70 -9.83 -15.25 -3.86
C GLY A 70 -9.13 -14.99 -2.54
N THR A 71 -9.86 -14.92 -1.42
CA THR A 71 -9.32 -14.89 -0.06
C THR A 71 -9.36 -16.29 0.55
N LYS A 72 -8.36 -16.63 1.38
CA LYS A 72 -8.22 -17.96 1.97
C LYS A 72 -8.26 -17.93 3.49
N ASN A 73 -7.31 -17.26 4.11
CA ASN A 73 -7.20 -17.14 5.55
C ASN A 73 -7.33 -15.67 5.92
N VAL A 74 -8.13 -15.37 6.94
CA VAL A 74 -8.35 -14.02 7.46
C VAL A 74 -7.95 -14.01 8.92
N PHE A 75 -7.13 -13.05 9.30
CA PHE A 75 -6.67 -12.84 10.67
C PHE A 75 -7.01 -11.42 11.12
N LEU A 76 -7.95 -11.30 12.03
CA LEU A 76 -8.40 -10.03 12.59
C LEU A 76 -7.64 -9.70 13.88
N GLN A 77 -7.08 -8.50 13.95
CA GLN A 77 -6.48 -7.94 15.14
C GLN A 77 -7.17 -6.62 15.48
N THR A 78 -7.92 -6.60 16.59
CA THR A 78 -8.56 -5.40 17.12
C THR A 78 -7.67 -4.71 18.15
N GLY A 79 -7.72 -3.37 18.18
CA GLY A 79 -7.01 -2.54 19.13
C GLY A 79 -5.89 -1.69 18.52
N ARG A 80 -5.46 -0.69 19.29
CA ARG A 80 -4.34 0.20 18.96
C ARG A 80 -3.01 -0.51 19.19
N MET A 81 -2.61 -1.37 18.33
CA MET A 81 -1.29 -1.99 18.42
C MET A 81 -0.49 -1.64 17.17
N GLY A 82 0.75 -1.22 17.37
CA GLY A 82 1.75 -1.21 16.30
C GLY A 82 1.92 -2.63 15.81
N GLY A 83 1.09 -3.06 14.86
CA GLY A 83 1.05 -4.42 14.36
C GLY A 83 2.11 -4.69 13.31
N ILE A 84 2.38 -5.95 13.08
CA ILE A 84 3.15 -6.48 11.97
C ILE A 84 2.63 -5.84 10.67
N GLY A 85 3.50 -5.18 9.91
CA GLY A 85 3.12 -4.50 8.66
C GLY A 85 2.79 -3.00 8.77
N SER A 86 2.84 -2.39 9.95
CA SER A 86 2.72 -0.94 10.09
C SER A 86 4.05 -0.23 9.81
N SER A 87 4.49 -0.24 8.58
CA SER A 87 5.65 0.51 8.09
C SER A 87 5.43 2.02 7.99
N GLY A 88 4.58 2.57 8.79
CA GLY A 88 4.33 3.99 8.84
C GLY A 88 3.20 4.24 9.80
N GLY A 89 3.45 4.22 11.09
CA GLY A 89 2.56 4.53 12.19
C GLY A 89 1.07 4.28 11.88
N SER A 90 0.42 3.44 12.64
CA SER A 90 -1.04 3.36 12.55
C SER A 90 -1.58 4.77 12.78
N ALA A 91 -2.42 5.27 11.87
CA ALA A 91 -3.11 6.53 12.12
C ALA A 91 -3.81 6.42 13.49
N GLU A 92 -3.85 7.53 14.23
CA GLU A 92 -4.39 7.57 15.61
C GLU A 92 -5.82 7.03 15.72
N ASP A 93 -6.54 6.99 14.60
CA ASP A 93 -7.92 6.54 14.45
C ASP A 93 -8.06 5.08 13.95
N THR A 94 -6.95 4.34 13.79
CA THR A 94 -7.00 2.92 13.41
C THR A 94 -7.46 2.07 14.61
N VAL A 95 -8.59 1.39 14.44
CA VAL A 95 -9.23 0.55 15.46
C VAL A 95 -8.98 -0.95 15.26
N ALA A 96 -8.70 -1.37 14.02
CA ALA A 96 -8.37 -2.76 13.73
C ALA A 96 -7.48 -2.89 12.48
N ASN A 97 -6.73 -3.99 12.45
CA ASN A 97 -5.99 -4.45 11.28
C ASN A 97 -6.43 -5.89 10.97
N ILE A 98 -6.73 -6.14 9.70
CA ILE A 98 -7.10 -7.48 9.24
C ILE A 98 -6.07 -7.89 8.18
N PHE A 99 -5.43 -9.00 8.41
CA PHE A 99 -4.52 -9.61 7.44
C PHE A 99 -5.25 -10.75 6.74
N PHE A 100 -5.05 -10.87 5.44
CA PHE A 100 -5.61 -11.96 4.69
C PHE A 100 -4.62 -12.53 3.69
N GLU A 101 -4.72 -13.83 3.49
CA GLU A 101 -3.96 -14.58 2.51
C GLU A 101 -4.82 -14.76 1.25
N PHE A 102 -4.23 -14.58 0.10
CA PHE A 102 -4.89 -14.91 -1.16
C PHE A 102 -4.82 -16.41 -1.44
N VAL A 103 -5.83 -16.93 -2.13
CA VAL A 103 -5.79 -18.28 -2.73
C VAL A 103 -4.67 -18.32 -3.79
N ASP A 104 -4.23 -19.51 -4.17
CA ASP A 104 -3.22 -19.68 -5.23
C ASP A 104 -3.60 -18.90 -6.49
N ARG A 105 -2.61 -18.26 -7.11
CA ARG A 105 -2.79 -17.44 -8.32
C ARG A 105 -3.54 -18.15 -9.46
N LYS A 106 -3.44 -19.46 -9.52
CA LYS A 106 -4.12 -20.25 -10.56
C LYS A 106 -5.63 -20.39 -10.33
N GLU A 107 -6.10 -20.16 -9.12
CA GLU A 107 -7.48 -20.38 -8.67
C GLU A 107 -8.24 -19.05 -8.45
N ARG A 108 -7.59 -17.91 -8.70
CA ARG A 108 -8.20 -16.59 -8.50
C ARG A 108 -7.87 -15.60 -9.62
N LYS A 109 -8.60 -14.50 -9.64
CA LYS A 109 -8.25 -13.30 -10.40
C LYS A 109 -6.93 -12.72 -9.91
N ASN A 110 -6.41 -11.72 -10.61
CA ASN A 110 -5.27 -10.95 -10.14
C ASN A 110 -5.54 -10.37 -8.73
N GLY A 111 -4.54 -10.42 -7.83
CA GLY A 111 -4.70 -9.94 -6.46
C GLY A 111 -5.15 -8.48 -6.36
N TYR A 112 -4.71 -7.63 -7.28
CA TYR A 112 -5.15 -6.23 -7.36
C TYR A 112 -6.65 -6.11 -7.70
N GLU A 113 -7.20 -7.02 -8.52
CA GLU A 113 -8.63 -7.06 -8.82
C GLU A 113 -9.43 -7.51 -7.59
N VAL A 114 -8.92 -8.50 -6.85
CA VAL A 114 -9.54 -8.95 -5.59
C VAL A 114 -9.53 -7.80 -4.56
N ILE A 115 -8.43 -7.06 -4.44
CA ILE A 115 -8.35 -5.87 -3.58
C ILE A 115 -9.39 -4.82 -4.00
N ALA A 116 -9.55 -4.58 -5.30
CA ALA A 116 -10.54 -3.64 -5.81
C ALA A 116 -11.98 -4.08 -5.50
N ASP A 117 -12.27 -5.37 -5.62
CA ASP A 117 -13.58 -5.94 -5.28
C ASP A 117 -13.86 -5.76 -3.77
N ILE A 118 -12.88 -6.04 -2.90
CA ILE A 118 -12.99 -5.84 -1.44
C ILE A 118 -13.22 -4.36 -1.12
N ARG A 119 -12.46 -3.43 -1.73
CA ARG A 119 -12.64 -1.98 -1.53
C ARG A 119 -14.07 -1.55 -1.85
N LYS A 120 -14.59 -2.00 -2.98
CA LYS A 120 -15.95 -1.68 -3.43
C LYS A 120 -17.03 -2.14 -2.46
N GLU A 121 -16.85 -3.30 -1.84
CA GLU A 121 -17.81 -3.82 -0.86
C GLU A 121 -17.66 -3.14 0.51
N THR A 122 -16.42 -2.89 0.96
CA THR A 122 -16.15 -2.24 2.24
C THR A 122 -16.50 -0.74 2.24
N ASP A 123 -16.46 -0.07 1.09
CA ASP A 123 -16.88 1.35 0.96
C ASP A 123 -18.37 1.56 1.22
N LYS A 124 -19.16 0.50 1.22
CA LYS A 124 -20.60 0.57 1.54
C LYS A 124 -20.90 0.63 3.04
N ILE A 125 -19.92 0.30 3.88
CA ILE A 125 -20.08 0.27 5.32
C ILE A 125 -20.03 1.70 5.87
N ALA A 126 -21.11 2.13 6.49
CA ALA A 126 -21.19 3.45 7.08
C ALA A 126 -20.48 3.50 8.45
N GLY A 127 -19.90 4.65 8.78
CA GLY A 127 -19.29 4.91 10.10
C GLY A 127 -17.84 4.54 10.25
N ILE A 128 -17.25 3.80 9.30
CA ILE A 128 -15.83 3.46 9.27
C ILE A 128 -15.19 3.88 7.97
N LYS A 129 -13.87 4.02 8.01
CA LYS A 129 -13.03 4.16 6.81
C LYS A 129 -12.15 2.92 6.71
N VAL A 130 -12.28 2.21 5.61
CA VAL A 130 -11.53 0.99 5.36
C VAL A 130 -10.47 1.26 4.29
N LEU A 131 -9.22 0.96 4.60
CA LEU A 131 -8.11 1.01 3.66
C LEU A 131 -7.67 -0.42 3.38
N VAL A 132 -7.86 -0.88 2.16
CA VAL A 132 -7.42 -2.21 1.70
C VAL A 132 -6.18 -2.05 0.85
N ASP A 133 -5.11 -2.78 1.21
CA ASP A 133 -3.84 -2.68 0.50
C ASP A 133 -3.13 -4.03 0.44
N GLU A 134 -2.11 -4.14 -0.40
CA GLU A 134 -1.23 -5.30 -0.39
C GLU A 134 -0.26 -5.24 0.80
N LEU A 135 0.09 -6.40 1.32
CA LEU A 135 1.20 -6.49 2.26
C LEU A 135 2.51 -6.48 1.46
N GLN A 136 3.20 -5.36 1.45
CA GLN A 136 4.46 -5.20 0.72
C GLN A 136 5.55 -6.11 1.28
N ASN A 137 6.11 -6.97 0.41
CA ASN A 137 7.29 -7.75 0.70
C ASN A 137 8.53 -6.91 0.37
N GLY A 138 9.11 -6.27 1.35
CA GLY A 138 10.32 -5.46 1.15
C GLY A 138 10.58 -4.49 2.31
N PRO A 139 11.67 -3.73 2.25
CA PRO A 139 11.83 -2.62 3.17
C PRO A 139 10.65 -1.66 3.00
N PRO A 140 10.16 -1.07 4.10
CA PRO A 140 9.02 -0.17 4.04
C PRO A 140 9.34 1.00 3.11
N VAL A 141 8.78 0.94 1.93
CA VAL A 141 8.70 2.10 1.05
C VAL A 141 7.47 2.86 1.50
N GLY A 142 7.61 4.11 1.90
CA GLY A 142 6.48 4.98 2.20
C GLY A 142 5.47 5.02 1.05
N LYS A 143 4.39 5.72 1.20
CA LYS A 143 3.47 5.97 0.09
C LYS A 143 4.24 6.67 -1.04
N ASP A 144 3.90 6.38 -2.27
CA ASP A 144 4.56 6.93 -3.47
C ASP A 144 4.63 8.45 -3.46
N ILE A 145 3.65 9.09 -2.81
CA ILE A 145 3.63 10.53 -2.57
C ILE A 145 3.28 10.79 -1.10
N GLU A 146 4.19 11.41 -0.37
CA GLU A 146 3.97 11.90 0.99
C GLU A 146 4.12 13.43 1.01
N ILE A 147 3.04 14.12 1.32
CA ILE A 147 3.05 15.58 1.48
C ILE A 147 3.02 15.88 2.97
N ARG A 148 4.13 16.40 3.51
CA ARG A 148 4.26 16.79 4.90
C ARG A 148 4.08 18.29 5.06
N LEU A 149 3.03 18.70 5.75
CA LEU A 149 2.80 20.09 6.14
C LEU A 149 3.37 20.34 7.52
N SER A 150 4.22 21.35 7.66
CA SER A 150 4.78 21.76 8.93
C SER A 150 4.52 23.24 9.16
N GLY A 151 4.14 23.61 10.36
CA GLY A 151 3.86 25.01 10.70
C GLY A 151 3.89 25.26 12.21
N PRO A 152 3.91 26.52 12.62
CA PRO A 152 4.05 26.91 14.03
C PRO A 152 2.82 26.60 14.89
N SER A 153 1.63 26.45 14.27
CA SER A 153 0.41 26.09 14.99
C SER A 153 -0.53 25.24 14.11
N THR A 154 -1.26 24.34 14.75
CA THR A 154 -2.25 23.48 14.10
C THR A 154 -3.40 24.29 13.48
N GLU A 155 -3.78 25.41 14.10
CA GLU A 155 -4.87 26.26 13.63
C GLU A 155 -4.59 26.87 12.26
N LEU A 156 -3.34 27.21 11.97
CA LEU A 156 -2.92 27.69 10.66
C LEU A 156 -2.82 26.56 9.64
N LEU A 157 -2.52 25.34 10.05
CA LEU A 157 -2.38 24.20 9.14
C LEU A 157 -3.73 23.65 8.65
N ILE A 158 -4.78 23.71 9.49
CA ILE A 158 -6.11 23.15 9.15
C ILE A 158 -6.68 23.71 7.83
N PRO A 159 -6.74 25.04 7.60
CA PRO A 159 -7.28 25.57 6.34
C PRO A 159 -6.43 25.15 5.14
N PHE A 160 -5.11 25.18 5.24
CA PHE A 160 -4.22 24.72 4.17
C PHE A 160 -4.40 23.25 3.85
N THR A 161 -4.54 22.40 4.87
CA THR A 161 -4.76 20.96 4.69
C THR A 161 -6.08 20.70 3.96
N ARG A 162 -7.12 21.46 4.28
CA ARG A 162 -8.43 21.34 3.61
C ARG A 162 -8.37 21.78 2.14
N GLU A 163 -7.72 22.89 1.87
CA GLU A 163 -7.55 23.43 0.53
C GLU A 163 -6.73 22.48 -0.35
N LEU A 164 -5.62 21.97 0.18
CA LEU A 164 -4.76 20.98 -0.49
C LEU A 164 -5.52 19.67 -0.76
N SER A 165 -6.27 19.17 0.24
CA SER A 165 -7.08 17.97 0.08
C SER A 165 -8.16 18.14 -0.99
N LYS A 166 -8.77 19.32 -1.05
CA LYS A 166 -9.77 19.64 -2.07
C LYS A 166 -9.13 19.67 -3.47
N PHE A 167 -8.00 20.34 -3.60
CA PHE A 167 -7.26 20.41 -4.86
C PHE A 167 -6.86 19.02 -5.37
N ILE A 168 -6.32 18.15 -4.50
CA ILE A 168 -5.92 16.79 -4.89
C ILE A 168 -7.13 15.95 -5.32
N ASN A 169 -8.30 16.13 -4.69
CA ASN A 169 -9.49 15.33 -5.02
C ASN A 169 -10.26 15.85 -6.26
N GLU A 170 -10.08 17.11 -6.65
CA GLU A 170 -10.79 17.71 -7.78
C GLU A 170 -9.96 17.70 -9.09
N ASP A 171 -8.62 17.71 -9.00
CA ASP A 171 -7.72 17.86 -10.15
C ASP A 171 -6.89 16.61 -10.48
N VAL A 172 -7.06 15.47 -9.77
CA VAL A 172 -6.39 14.20 -10.00
C VAL A 172 -7.40 13.08 -10.16
#